data_00e74c92fc6b38075aadaa2ff7b3cb1c
#
_entry.id   00e74c92fc6b38075aadaa2ff7b3cb1c
#
_cell.length_a   1.000
_cell.length_b   1.000
_cell.length_c   1.000
_cell.angle_alpha   90.00
_cell.angle_beta   90.00
_cell.angle_gamma   90.00
#
_symmetry.space_group_name_H-M   'P 1'
#
loop_
_entity.id
_entity.type
_entity.pdbx_description
1 polymer ?
#
loop_
_entity_poly.entity_id
_entity_poly.type
_entity_poly.pdbx_seq_one_letter_code
_entity_poly.pdbx_strand_id
1 'polypeptide(L)'
;MSLETALARVTTLQTWLQPQPVQQALPATATQFSAALQGASAPMGLAPTAGATATSGTPAGQAILNAIRPEVGQAEQPPGSNDSPRIAQYRQATAGSGVGPWCAYFVSWAARQAGVPIGDTGQGFGRVDDVFAWAQKAGKALPAGSTPSPGDLIVWDEHIGVVERVDPDGTIHTIEGNSSDRVSQRTYGSDGGGAVGYVRLG
;
A
#
# COMPACT_ATOMS: atom_id res chain seq x y z
N MET A 1 44.09 33.93 2.55
CA MET A 1 43.99 32.58 3.15
C MET A 1 45.40 32.09 3.35
N SER A 2 45.79 31.76 4.58
CA SER A 2 47.18 31.35 4.86
C SER A 2 47.38 29.89 4.42
N LEU A 3 48.66 29.58 4.12
CA LEU A 3 49.08 28.24 3.69
C LEU A 3 48.69 27.16 4.73
N GLU A 4 48.68 27.51 6.02
CA GLU A 4 48.28 26.65 7.14
C GLU A 4 46.82 26.24 7.08
N THR A 5 45.91 27.16 6.67
CA THR A 5 44.47 26.86 6.54
C THR A 5 44.20 25.89 5.37
N ALA A 6 45.00 25.97 4.31
CA ALA A 6 44.90 25.06 3.16
C ALA A 6 45.39 23.64 3.53
N LEU A 7 46.52 23.55 4.24
CA LEU A 7 47.05 22.26 4.72
C LEU A 7 46.14 21.55 5.69
N ALA A 8 45.48 22.26 6.63
CA ALA A 8 44.52 21.71 7.56
C ALA A 8 43.30 21.09 6.83
N ARG A 9 42.82 21.73 5.76
CA ARG A 9 41.72 21.21 4.95
C ARG A 9 42.10 19.94 4.17
N VAL A 10 43.31 19.87 3.65
CA VAL A 10 43.80 18.68 2.94
C VAL A 10 43.90 17.49 3.90
N THR A 11 44.40 17.70 5.11
CA THR A 11 44.52 16.64 6.11
C THR A 11 43.13 16.11 6.55
N THR A 12 42.14 17.01 6.71
CA THR A 12 40.77 16.62 7.01
C THR A 12 40.15 15.77 5.91
N LEU A 13 40.36 16.16 4.65
CA LEU A 13 39.83 15.38 3.50
C LEU A 13 40.52 14.02 3.35
N GLN A 14 41.80 13.91 3.66
CA GLN A 14 42.53 12.64 3.64
C GLN A 14 42.02 11.66 4.72
N THR A 15 41.61 12.17 5.90
CA THR A 15 41.04 11.35 6.96
C THR A 15 39.67 10.79 6.59
N TRP A 16 38.89 11.54 5.78
CA TRP A 16 37.60 11.08 5.27
C TRP A 16 37.69 10.03 4.16
N LEU A 17 38.81 9.99 3.46
CA LEU A 17 39.05 9.03 2.37
C LEU A 17 39.69 7.71 2.83
N GLN A 18 40.03 7.58 4.12
CA GLN A 18 40.51 6.30 4.63
C GLN A 18 39.36 5.31 4.73
N PRO A 19 39.48 4.11 4.13
CA PRO A 19 38.47 3.09 4.28
C PRO A 19 38.34 2.71 5.76
N GLN A 20 37.14 2.87 6.29
CA GLN A 20 36.81 2.43 7.64
C GLN A 20 37.00 0.91 7.73
N PRO A 21 37.61 0.39 8.80
CA PRO A 21 37.73 -1.06 8.97
C PRO A 21 36.33 -1.67 9.04
N VAL A 22 35.96 -2.44 8.03
CA VAL A 22 34.77 -3.27 8.08
C VAL A 22 34.96 -4.29 9.21
N GLN A 23 34.20 -4.13 10.29
CA GLN A 23 34.06 -5.18 11.28
C GLN A 23 33.44 -6.40 10.55
N GLN A 24 34.29 -7.38 10.25
CA GLN A 24 33.80 -8.66 9.78
C GLN A 24 32.96 -9.28 10.90
N ALA A 25 31.63 -9.31 10.70
CA ALA A 25 30.77 -10.13 11.50
C ALA A 25 31.24 -11.57 11.33
N LEU A 26 31.64 -12.21 12.44
CA LEU A 26 31.98 -13.63 12.45
C LEU A 26 30.80 -14.42 11.87
N PRO A 27 31.03 -15.40 10.99
CA PRO A 27 29.96 -16.22 10.46
C PRO A 27 29.25 -16.92 11.63
N ALA A 28 27.99 -16.57 11.87
CA ALA A 28 27.15 -17.33 12.79
C ALA A 28 27.05 -18.75 12.21
N THR A 29 27.57 -19.72 12.93
CA THR A 29 27.48 -21.13 12.52
C THR A 29 26.00 -21.52 12.46
N ALA A 30 25.63 -22.38 11.51
CA ALA A 30 24.26 -22.87 11.33
C ALA A 30 23.64 -23.39 12.64
N THR A 31 24.46 -23.83 13.57
CA THR A 31 24.09 -24.30 14.90
C THR A 31 23.58 -23.19 15.80
N GLN A 32 24.14 -21.97 15.72
CA GLN A 32 23.67 -20.81 16.51
C GLN A 32 22.34 -20.25 15.99
N PHE A 33 22.14 -20.28 14.67
CA PHE A 33 20.88 -19.90 14.06
C PHE A 33 19.75 -20.88 14.40
N SER A 34 20.04 -22.20 14.38
CA SER A 34 19.09 -23.24 14.78
C SER A 34 18.72 -23.14 16.26
N ALA A 35 19.67 -22.81 17.14
CA ALA A 35 19.42 -22.63 18.57
C ALA A 35 18.56 -21.38 18.85
N ALA A 36 18.76 -20.30 18.09
CA ALA A 36 17.92 -19.09 18.19
C ALA A 36 16.48 -19.35 17.72
N LEU A 37 16.29 -20.15 16.67
CA LEU A 37 14.97 -20.56 16.19
C LEU A 37 14.25 -21.50 17.18
N GLN A 38 14.96 -22.42 17.81
CA GLN A 38 14.39 -23.33 18.82
C GLN A 38 14.03 -22.58 20.12
N GLY A 39 14.80 -21.56 20.52
CA GLY A 39 14.49 -20.71 21.67
C GLY A 39 13.24 -19.82 21.45
N ALA A 40 12.93 -19.46 20.20
CA ALA A 40 11.74 -18.72 19.86
C ALA A 40 10.46 -19.57 19.78
N SER A 41 10.60 -20.92 19.81
CA SER A 41 9.49 -21.87 19.67
C SER A 41 9.02 -22.46 21.00
N ALA A 42 9.51 -21.97 22.15
CA ALA A 42 8.98 -22.40 23.45
C ALA A 42 7.54 -21.89 23.62
N PRO A 43 6.56 -22.76 23.87
CA PRO A 43 5.20 -22.33 24.12
C PRO A 43 5.14 -21.62 25.47
N MET A 44 5.13 -20.30 25.45
CA MET A 44 4.59 -19.55 26.60
C MET A 44 3.09 -19.84 26.64
N GLY A 45 2.69 -20.60 27.63
CA GLY A 45 1.30 -20.89 27.92
C GLY A 45 0.54 -19.64 28.32
N LEU A 46 0.12 -18.87 27.33
CA LEU A 46 -0.96 -17.93 27.44
C LEU A 46 -2.18 -18.65 26.89
N ALA A 47 -3.19 -18.87 27.76
CA ALA A 47 -4.50 -19.30 27.36
C ALA A 47 -4.96 -18.39 26.18
N PRO A 48 -5.57 -18.95 25.10
CA PRO A 48 -6.13 -18.13 24.08
C PRO A 48 -7.30 -17.37 24.69
N THR A 49 -7.09 -16.10 25.07
CA THR A 49 -8.20 -15.17 25.06
C THR A 49 -8.72 -15.20 23.64
N ALA A 50 -9.98 -15.56 23.45
CA ALA A 50 -10.70 -15.43 22.19
C ALA A 50 -10.75 -13.93 21.84
N GLY A 51 -9.64 -13.40 21.39
CA GLY A 51 -9.53 -12.10 20.73
C GLY A 51 -10.06 -12.33 19.32
N ALA A 52 -11.09 -11.57 18.94
CA ALA A 52 -11.59 -11.53 17.59
C ALA A 52 -10.40 -11.51 16.61
N THR A 53 -10.29 -12.55 15.79
CA THR A 53 -9.29 -12.63 14.74
C THR A 53 -9.55 -11.48 13.77
N ALA A 54 -8.75 -10.42 13.85
CA ALA A 54 -8.71 -9.43 12.78
C ALA A 54 -8.49 -10.21 11.49
N THR A 55 -9.42 -10.10 10.55
CA THR A 55 -9.34 -10.81 9.27
C THR A 55 -8.04 -10.35 8.61
N SER A 56 -7.04 -11.23 8.59
CA SER A 56 -5.82 -10.95 7.83
C SER A 56 -6.20 -11.05 6.35
N GLY A 57 -6.04 -9.94 5.60
CA GLY A 57 -6.30 -9.93 4.16
C GLY A 57 -5.41 -10.94 3.41
N THR A 58 -5.72 -11.15 2.13
CA THR A 58 -4.91 -12.00 1.24
C THR A 58 -3.47 -11.45 1.12
N PRO A 59 -2.48 -12.29 0.72
CA PRO A 59 -1.13 -11.80 0.43
C PRO A 59 -1.11 -10.65 -0.59
N ALA A 60 -1.96 -10.71 -1.62
CA ALA A 60 -2.13 -9.65 -2.60
C ALA A 60 -2.72 -8.37 -1.96
N GLY A 61 -3.73 -8.51 -1.11
CA GLY A 61 -4.31 -7.40 -0.35
C GLY A 61 -3.28 -6.72 0.56
N GLN A 62 -2.44 -7.48 1.25
CA GLN A 62 -1.36 -6.91 2.06
C GLN A 62 -0.31 -6.20 1.21
N ALA A 63 0.04 -6.73 0.02
CA ALA A 63 0.95 -6.08 -0.90
C ALA A 63 0.38 -4.74 -1.43
N ILE A 64 -0.92 -4.69 -1.73
CA ILE A 64 -1.63 -3.45 -2.08
C ILE A 64 -1.51 -2.43 -0.94
N LEU A 65 -1.83 -2.82 0.29
CA LEU A 65 -1.76 -1.94 1.46
C LEU A 65 -0.33 -1.41 1.71
N ASN A 66 0.68 -2.26 1.55
CA ASN A 66 2.08 -1.85 1.67
C ASN A 66 2.48 -0.81 0.62
N ALA A 67 1.90 -0.89 -0.59
CA ALA A 67 2.15 0.08 -1.65
C ALA A 67 1.48 1.44 -1.37
N ILE A 68 0.26 1.45 -0.79
CA ILE A 68 -0.54 2.69 -0.68
C ILE A 68 -0.40 3.43 0.65
N ARG A 69 -0.01 2.77 1.75
CA ARG A 69 0.16 3.45 3.05
C ARG A 69 1.14 4.61 3.00
N PRO A 70 2.30 4.53 2.32
CA PRO A 70 3.21 5.66 2.18
C PRO A 70 2.65 6.82 1.34
N GLU A 71 1.58 6.58 0.58
CA GLU A 71 0.98 7.59 -0.31
C GLU A 71 -0.01 8.51 0.43
N VAL A 72 -0.41 8.17 1.65
CA VAL A 72 -1.34 9.00 2.44
C VAL A 72 -0.81 10.43 2.57
N GLY A 73 -1.65 11.40 2.18
CA GLY A 73 -1.30 12.82 2.16
C GLY A 73 -0.80 13.32 0.80
N GLN A 74 -0.47 12.46 -0.18
CA GLN A 74 -0.17 12.91 -1.55
C GLN A 74 -1.38 13.66 -2.11
N ALA A 75 -1.15 14.89 -2.58
CA ALA A 75 -2.21 15.81 -2.96
C ALA A 75 -2.04 16.34 -4.38
N GLU A 76 -3.12 16.89 -4.89
CA GLU A 76 -3.13 17.65 -6.13
C GLU A 76 -2.29 18.93 -6.03
N GLN A 77 -1.67 19.29 -7.13
CA GLN A 77 -0.87 20.49 -7.26
C GLN A 77 -1.07 21.12 -8.65
N PRO A 78 -1.80 22.24 -8.72
CA PRO A 78 -2.50 22.96 -7.64
C PRO A 78 -3.74 22.21 -7.14
N PRO A 79 -4.29 22.55 -5.96
CA PRO A 79 -5.54 21.95 -5.46
C PRO A 79 -6.68 22.07 -6.48
N GLY A 80 -7.50 21.01 -6.62
CA GLY A 80 -8.61 20.94 -7.58
C GLY A 80 -8.18 20.68 -9.03
N SER A 81 -6.88 20.41 -9.29
CA SER A 81 -6.37 20.19 -10.66
C SER A 81 -6.52 18.76 -11.16
N ASN A 82 -6.82 17.81 -10.30
CA ASN A 82 -6.74 16.37 -10.56
C ASN A 82 -5.34 15.92 -11.04
N ASP A 83 -4.31 16.69 -10.72
CA ASP A 83 -2.95 16.39 -11.18
C ASP A 83 -1.87 16.79 -10.15
N SER A 84 -0.75 16.12 -10.25
CA SER A 84 0.55 16.44 -9.66
C SER A 84 1.58 15.48 -10.28
N PRO A 85 2.89 15.69 -10.10
CA PRO A 85 3.90 14.74 -10.55
C PRO A 85 3.66 13.31 -10.01
N ARG A 86 3.11 13.17 -8.79
CA ARG A 86 2.80 11.86 -8.22
C ARG A 86 1.52 11.27 -8.80
N ILE A 87 0.45 12.05 -8.95
CA ILE A 87 -0.81 11.61 -9.55
C ILE A 87 -0.61 11.20 -11.01
N ALA A 88 0.27 11.89 -11.75
CA ALA A 88 0.65 11.49 -13.10
C ALA A 88 1.25 10.07 -13.14
N GLN A 89 1.99 9.65 -12.09
CA GLN A 89 2.49 8.27 -11.98
C GLN A 89 1.37 7.26 -11.74
N TYR A 90 0.35 7.58 -10.92
CA TYR A 90 -0.82 6.70 -10.77
C TYR A 90 -1.54 6.53 -12.10
N ARG A 91 -1.73 7.62 -12.85
CA ARG A 91 -2.38 7.62 -14.17
C ARG A 91 -1.66 6.74 -15.21
N GLN A 92 -0.33 6.59 -15.12
CA GLN A 92 0.43 5.69 -16.00
C GLN A 92 0.05 4.20 -15.85
N ALA A 93 -0.63 3.82 -14.77
CA ALA A 93 -1.17 2.48 -14.60
C ALA A 93 -2.43 2.22 -15.42
N THR A 94 -2.99 3.24 -16.08
CA THR A 94 -4.22 3.16 -16.87
C THR A 94 -3.94 3.63 -18.29
N ALA A 95 -4.13 2.74 -19.27
CA ALA A 95 -3.82 3.05 -20.67
C ALA A 95 -4.76 4.12 -21.23
N GLY A 96 -4.17 5.20 -21.78
CA GLY A 96 -4.93 6.24 -22.51
C GLY A 96 -5.72 7.20 -21.64
N SER A 97 -5.59 7.15 -20.31
CA SER A 97 -6.31 8.07 -19.41
C SER A 97 -5.68 9.47 -19.42
N GLY A 98 -6.52 10.51 -19.47
CA GLY A 98 -6.14 11.91 -19.36
C GLY A 98 -6.10 12.41 -17.92
N VAL A 99 -5.91 13.72 -17.71
CA VAL A 99 -6.08 14.37 -16.43
C VAL A 99 -7.58 14.39 -16.09
N GLY A 100 -7.94 13.95 -14.89
CA GLY A 100 -9.31 13.84 -14.40
C GLY A 100 -9.36 13.11 -13.06
N PRO A 101 -10.56 12.79 -12.55
CA PRO A 101 -10.74 12.08 -11.28
C PRO A 101 -9.87 10.83 -11.23
N TRP A 102 -9.07 10.69 -10.18
CA TRP A 102 -7.97 9.73 -10.16
C TRP A 102 -8.08 8.62 -9.12
N CYS A 103 -9.26 8.42 -8.52
CA CYS A 103 -9.49 7.30 -7.60
C CYS A 103 -9.23 5.94 -8.27
N ALA A 104 -9.74 5.73 -9.50
CA ALA A 104 -9.50 4.50 -10.26
C ALA A 104 -8.03 4.37 -10.74
N TYR A 105 -7.34 5.49 -11.04
CA TYR A 105 -5.90 5.48 -11.34
C TYR A 105 -5.10 4.97 -10.15
N PHE A 106 -5.41 5.48 -8.95
CA PHE A 106 -4.75 5.12 -7.71
C PHE A 106 -4.85 3.62 -7.40
N VAL A 107 -6.06 3.04 -7.46
CA VAL A 107 -6.23 1.61 -7.21
C VAL A 107 -5.62 0.74 -8.31
N SER A 108 -5.67 1.18 -9.58
CA SER A 108 -5.01 0.48 -10.70
C SER A 108 -3.49 0.48 -10.53
N TRP A 109 -2.92 1.60 -10.11
CA TRP A 109 -1.50 1.71 -9.79
C TRP A 109 -1.14 0.82 -8.59
N ALA A 110 -1.90 0.85 -7.50
CA ALA A 110 -1.68 0.05 -6.31
C ALA A 110 -1.67 -1.46 -6.62
N ALA A 111 -2.66 -1.92 -7.38
CA ALA A 111 -2.75 -3.31 -7.82
C ALA A 111 -1.55 -3.72 -8.70
N ARG A 112 -1.07 -2.83 -9.57
CA ARG A 112 0.14 -3.07 -10.37
C ARG A 112 1.39 -3.17 -9.51
N GLN A 113 1.56 -2.29 -8.50
CA GLN A 113 2.68 -2.37 -7.56
C GLN A 113 2.66 -3.68 -6.75
N ALA A 114 1.49 -4.18 -6.44
CA ALA A 114 1.29 -5.43 -5.71
C ALA A 114 1.45 -6.70 -6.58
N GLY A 115 1.71 -6.55 -7.88
CA GLY A 115 1.84 -7.70 -8.79
C GLY A 115 0.51 -8.37 -9.18
N VAL A 116 -0.62 -7.73 -8.92
CA VAL A 116 -1.99 -8.21 -9.23
C VAL A 116 -2.73 -7.16 -10.08
N PRO A 117 -2.22 -6.80 -11.26
CA PRO A 117 -2.76 -5.71 -12.05
C PRO A 117 -4.21 -5.96 -12.46
N ILE A 118 -4.99 -4.87 -12.53
CA ILE A 118 -6.41 -4.87 -12.92
C ILE A 118 -6.51 -4.91 -14.46
N GLY A 119 -7.50 -5.66 -14.96
CA GLY A 119 -7.78 -5.81 -16.40
C GLY A 119 -7.27 -7.13 -16.97
N ASP A 120 -7.84 -7.57 -18.08
CA ASP A 120 -7.55 -8.86 -18.70
C ASP A 120 -6.07 -9.00 -19.15
N THR A 121 -5.44 -7.88 -19.46
CA THR A 121 -4.01 -7.79 -19.81
C THR A 121 -3.21 -6.97 -18.79
N GLY A 122 -3.82 -6.63 -17.64
CA GLY A 122 -3.20 -5.79 -16.63
C GLY A 122 -3.09 -4.30 -17.01
N GLN A 123 -3.95 -3.86 -17.94
CA GLN A 123 -3.92 -2.49 -18.48
C GLN A 123 -4.36 -1.42 -17.48
N GLY A 124 -5.06 -1.80 -16.41
CA GLY A 124 -5.72 -0.87 -15.49
C GLY A 124 -6.90 -0.16 -16.12
N PHE A 125 -7.73 0.48 -15.31
CA PHE A 125 -8.87 1.27 -15.80
C PHE A 125 -8.89 2.64 -15.15
N GLY A 126 -9.28 3.64 -15.91
CA GLY A 126 -9.40 5.03 -15.45
C GLY A 126 -10.79 5.38 -14.92
N ARG A 127 -11.75 4.47 -14.99
CA ARG A 127 -13.14 4.67 -14.53
C ARG A 127 -13.52 3.58 -13.53
N VAL A 128 -14.28 3.96 -12.52
CA VAL A 128 -14.76 3.04 -11.46
C VAL A 128 -15.62 1.93 -12.04
N ASP A 129 -16.56 2.30 -12.91
CA ASP A 129 -17.46 1.34 -13.57
C ASP A 129 -16.70 0.25 -14.33
N ASP A 130 -15.63 0.62 -15.05
CA ASP A 130 -14.82 -0.31 -15.82
C ASP A 130 -14.08 -1.29 -14.90
N VAL A 131 -13.57 -0.81 -13.75
CA VAL A 131 -12.96 -1.68 -12.73
C VAL A 131 -13.97 -2.69 -12.20
N PHE A 132 -15.17 -2.23 -11.84
CA PHE A 132 -16.18 -3.09 -11.23
C PHE A 132 -16.78 -4.07 -12.24
N ALA A 133 -17.09 -3.62 -13.45
CA ALA A 133 -17.58 -4.49 -14.53
C ALA A 133 -16.56 -5.59 -14.89
N TRP A 134 -15.27 -5.23 -14.99
CA TRP A 134 -14.22 -6.22 -15.16
C TRP A 134 -14.18 -7.22 -14.01
N ALA A 135 -14.25 -6.75 -12.76
CA ALA A 135 -14.20 -7.62 -11.60
C ALA A 135 -15.39 -8.58 -11.55
N GLN A 136 -16.59 -8.14 -11.93
CA GLN A 136 -17.77 -8.99 -12.06
C GLN A 136 -17.56 -10.09 -13.10
N LYS A 137 -17.06 -9.73 -14.29
CA LYS A 137 -16.76 -10.67 -15.36
C LYS A 137 -15.66 -11.66 -14.98
N ALA A 138 -14.65 -11.21 -14.24
CA ALA A 138 -13.52 -12.02 -13.79
C ALA A 138 -13.82 -12.87 -12.54
N GLY A 139 -15.03 -12.79 -11.97
CA GLY A 139 -15.41 -13.51 -10.75
C GLY A 139 -14.70 -13.01 -9.50
N LYS A 140 -14.25 -11.75 -9.49
CA LYS A 140 -13.51 -11.08 -8.40
C LYS A 140 -14.37 -10.11 -7.61
N ALA A 141 -15.58 -9.81 -8.08
CA ALA A 141 -16.50 -8.93 -7.38
C ALA A 141 -17.24 -9.67 -6.26
N LEU A 142 -17.39 -8.98 -5.14
CA LEU A 142 -18.23 -9.39 -4.02
C LEU A 142 -19.43 -8.44 -3.94
N PRO A 143 -20.64 -8.93 -3.67
CA PRO A 143 -21.82 -8.08 -3.62
C PRO A 143 -21.79 -7.10 -2.43
N ALA A 144 -22.64 -6.07 -2.49
CA ALA A 144 -22.92 -5.19 -1.37
C ALA A 144 -23.32 -6.01 -0.12
N GLY A 145 -22.94 -5.55 1.07
CA GLY A 145 -23.20 -6.25 2.33
C GLY A 145 -22.27 -7.44 2.63
N SER A 146 -21.34 -7.78 1.72
CA SER A 146 -20.27 -8.72 2.05
C SER A 146 -19.33 -8.12 3.10
N THR A 147 -18.76 -8.98 3.95
CA THR A 147 -17.66 -8.54 4.83
C THR A 147 -16.36 -8.45 4.04
N PRO A 148 -15.80 -7.26 3.85
CA PRO A 148 -14.56 -7.13 3.13
C PRO A 148 -13.37 -7.56 3.98
N SER A 149 -12.26 -7.82 3.32
CA SER A 149 -10.97 -8.09 3.94
C SER A 149 -9.97 -6.94 3.65
N PRO A 150 -8.96 -6.74 4.50
CA PRO A 150 -7.89 -5.79 4.23
C PRO A 150 -7.26 -6.03 2.85
N GLY A 151 -7.18 -4.96 2.04
CA GLY A 151 -6.70 -4.98 0.67
C GLY A 151 -7.77 -5.23 -0.40
N ASP A 152 -9.01 -5.54 -0.03
CA ASP A 152 -10.12 -5.52 -0.99
C ASP A 152 -10.36 -4.07 -1.47
N LEU A 153 -10.72 -3.90 -2.73
CA LEU A 153 -11.23 -2.61 -3.18
C LEU A 153 -12.68 -2.47 -2.73
N ILE A 154 -13.04 -1.29 -2.26
CA ILE A 154 -14.41 -0.90 -1.94
C ILE A 154 -14.92 0.02 -3.03
N VAL A 155 -16.11 -0.24 -3.55
CA VAL A 155 -16.67 0.42 -4.73
C VAL A 155 -17.97 1.10 -4.38
N TRP A 156 -18.06 2.39 -4.72
CA TRP A 156 -19.29 3.18 -4.73
C TRP A 156 -19.63 3.54 -6.18
N ASP A 157 -20.73 4.22 -6.41
CA ASP A 157 -21.21 4.59 -7.74
C ASP A 157 -20.14 5.32 -8.59
N GLU A 158 -19.53 6.36 -8.04
CA GLU A 158 -18.52 7.17 -8.75
C GLU A 158 -17.15 7.19 -8.04
N HIS A 159 -16.95 6.33 -7.03
CA HIS A 159 -15.73 6.33 -6.23
C HIS A 159 -15.24 4.92 -5.92
N ILE A 160 -13.93 4.80 -5.70
CA ILE A 160 -13.29 3.54 -5.34
C ILE A 160 -12.11 3.78 -4.40
N GLY A 161 -11.98 2.93 -3.39
CA GLY A 161 -10.87 2.95 -2.44
C GLY A 161 -10.37 1.55 -2.13
N VAL A 162 -9.50 1.46 -1.12
CA VAL A 162 -8.95 0.20 -0.62
C VAL A 162 -9.30 0.06 0.85
N VAL A 163 -9.85 -1.07 1.25
CA VAL A 163 -10.10 -1.41 2.65
C VAL A 163 -8.76 -1.59 3.36
N GLU A 164 -8.50 -0.76 4.35
CA GLU A 164 -7.27 -0.86 5.14
C GLU A 164 -7.40 -1.89 6.26
N ARG A 165 -8.54 -1.86 6.96
CA ARG A 165 -8.91 -2.81 8.02
C ARG A 165 -10.41 -2.76 8.27
N VAL A 166 -10.90 -3.79 8.92
CA VAL A 166 -12.28 -3.87 9.44
C VAL A 166 -12.19 -4.14 10.93
N ASP A 167 -12.83 -3.31 11.73
CA ASP A 167 -12.87 -3.46 13.18
C ASP A 167 -13.90 -4.54 13.58
N PRO A 168 -13.85 -5.08 14.81
CA PRO A 168 -14.77 -6.14 15.23
C PRO A 168 -16.26 -5.75 15.24
N ASP A 169 -16.57 -4.45 15.33
CA ASP A 169 -17.93 -3.91 15.23
C ASP A 169 -18.42 -3.73 13.78
N GLY A 170 -17.56 -4.08 12.79
CA GLY A 170 -17.85 -3.93 11.38
C GLY A 170 -17.43 -2.58 10.79
N THR A 171 -16.88 -1.67 11.57
CA THR A 171 -16.38 -0.40 11.08
C THR A 171 -15.27 -0.62 10.04
N ILE A 172 -15.41 -0.01 8.85
CA ILE A 172 -14.51 -0.16 7.72
C ILE A 172 -13.61 1.07 7.62
N HIS A 173 -12.30 0.87 7.66
CA HIS A 173 -11.30 1.90 7.41
C HIS A 173 -10.73 1.73 6.03
N THR A 174 -10.54 2.83 5.31
CA THR A 174 -10.08 2.84 3.91
C THR A 174 -8.91 3.77 3.69
N ILE A 175 -8.19 3.54 2.59
CA ILE A 175 -7.25 4.48 1.98
C ILE A 175 -7.74 4.73 0.55
N GLU A 176 -7.96 6.02 0.23
CA GLU A 176 -8.65 6.43 -0.99
C GLU A 176 -7.86 7.50 -1.74
N GLY A 177 -7.63 7.32 -3.02
CA GLY A 177 -7.15 8.36 -3.91
C GLY A 177 -8.28 9.30 -4.30
N ASN A 178 -7.97 10.58 -4.58
CA ASN A 178 -8.92 11.61 -4.96
C ASN A 178 -10.05 11.83 -3.94
N SER A 179 -9.76 11.65 -2.68
CA SER A 179 -10.69 11.91 -1.57
C SER A 179 -10.29 13.23 -0.91
N SER A 180 -11.00 14.33 -1.21
CA SER A 180 -10.64 15.72 -0.88
C SER A 180 -9.28 16.12 -1.50
N ASP A 181 -9.14 15.93 -2.80
CA ASP A 181 -7.98 16.31 -3.62
C ASP A 181 -6.65 15.65 -3.19
N ARG A 182 -6.73 14.51 -2.47
CA ARG A 182 -5.54 13.80 -1.97
C ARG A 182 -5.79 12.32 -1.73
N VAL A 183 -4.74 11.60 -1.37
CA VAL A 183 -4.86 10.28 -0.76
C VAL A 183 -5.22 10.46 0.70
N SER A 184 -6.41 9.99 1.08
CA SER A 184 -6.97 10.17 2.42
C SER A 184 -7.33 8.84 3.06
N GLN A 185 -7.24 8.78 4.39
CA GLN A 185 -7.89 7.73 5.17
C GLN A 185 -9.32 8.15 5.51
N ARG A 186 -10.26 7.21 5.42
CA ARG A 186 -11.67 7.39 5.75
C ARG A 186 -12.17 6.25 6.62
N THR A 187 -13.34 6.46 7.21
CA THR A 187 -14.02 5.48 8.06
C THR A 187 -15.50 5.46 7.73
N TYR A 188 -16.05 4.25 7.60
CA TYR A 188 -17.45 3.99 7.28
C TYR A 188 -18.03 2.97 8.25
N GLY A 189 -19.35 2.96 8.38
CA GLY A 189 -20.06 1.89 9.07
C GLY A 189 -19.92 0.53 8.36
N SER A 190 -20.53 -0.49 8.92
CA SER A 190 -20.49 -1.86 8.39
C SER A 190 -21.16 -2.03 7.02
N ASP A 191 -21.96 -1.04 6.60
CA ASP A 191 -22.56 -0.96 5.25
C ASP A 191 -21.58 -0.40 4.20
N GLY A 192 -20.38 0.00 4.62
CA GLY A 192 -19.38 0.63 3.76
C GLY A 192 -19.80 2.00 3.24
N GLY A 193 -20.70 2.73 3.93
CA GLY A 193 -21.19 4.02 3.46
C GLY A 193 -21.97 3.94 2.15
N GLY A 194 -22.75 2.88 1.95
CA GLY A 194 -23.51 2.65 0.73
C GLY A 194 -22.68 2.06 -0.42
N ALA A 195 -21.63 1.31 -0.10
CA ALA A 195 -20.82 0.62 -1.11
C ALA A 195 -21.70 -0.32 -1.97
N VAL A 196 -21.51 -0.28 -3.30
CA VAL A 196 -22.21 -1.13 -4.26
C VAL A 196 -21.60 -2.54 -4.36
N GLY A 197 -20.38 -2.70 -3.83
CA GLY A 197 -19.67 -3.98 -3.76
C GLY A 197 -18.20 -3.83 -3.45
N TYR A 198 -17.50 -4.96 -3.52
CA TYR A 198 -16.07 -5.02 -3.28
C TYR A 198 -15.38 -5.81 -4.40
N VAL A 199 -14.05 -5.65 -4.52
CA VAL A 199 -13.24 -6.43 -5.46
C VAL A 199 -12.08 -7.07 -4.71
N ARG A 200 -11.94 -8.39 -4.80
CA ARG A 200 -10.84 -9.15 -4.23
C ARG A 200 -9.87 -9.59 -5.31
N LEU A 201 -8.62 -9.13 -5.24
CA LEU A 201 -7.63 -9.33 -6.31
C LEU A 201 -6.76 -10.58 -6.15
N GLY A 202 -6.84 -11.30 -5.05
CA GLY A 202 -6.04 -12.50 -4.86
C GLY A 202 -6.44 -13.35 -3.69
#